data_b479440cbd70daab6ecf5cf6fe78735e
#
_entry.id   b479440cbd70daab6ecf5cf6fe78735e
#
_cell.length_a   1.000
_cell.length_b   1.000
_cell.length_c   1.000
_cell.angle_alpha   90.00
_cell.angle_beta   90.00
_cell.angle_gamma   90.00
#
_symmetry.space_group_name_H-M   'P 1'
#
loop_
_entity.id
_entity.type
_entity.pdbx_description
1 polymer ?
#
loop_
_entity_poly.entity_id
_entity_poly.type
_entity_poly.pdbx_seq_one_letter_code
_entity_poly.pdbx_strand_id
1 'polypeptide(L)'
;MSVFRIYVEKKPEFAVEARSVLSDVQTALRLNVSDIRIFHRYDADHLTAEAFERAVPTVFSEPAVDHTYTELPALEEGQRMFATEYLPGQFDQRADSCEQCIQILLQGERCRVRTADVYVVTGSLTDAEFDRLKKYLINPVERREASPELPETLDTNYTIPTTVETLTGFIGLSEDELKKFIADYGLAMDLGDIQFCQQYFRDTEHRDPTITEVRMIDTYWSDHCRHTTFLTQITDVDIPTDYIKETYDAYCTVRQELGRGEKPMTLMDLATIAAKKLKADGKLNDLDESEEINACSIKVKALVNGHYEDWLLMFKNETHNHPTEIEPFGG
;
A
#
# COMPACT_ATOMS: atom_id res chain seq x y z
N MET A 1 -32.95 12.96 -4.74
CA MET A 1 -32.54 12.90 -3.32
C MET A 1 -31.25 13.68 -3.23
N SER A 2 -30.98 14.36 -2.14
CA SER A 2 -29.73 15.14 -1.97
C SER A 2 -28.69 14.31 -1.24
N VAL A 3 -27.43 14.44 -1.63
CA VAL A 3 -26.30 13.84 -0.90
C VAL A 3 -26.15 14.58 0.43
N PHE A 4 -25.98 13.84 1.51
CA PHE A 4 -25.66 14.36 2.83
C PHE A 4 -24.17 14.21 3.11
N ARG A 5 -23.58 15.16 3.84
CA ARG A 5 -22.16 15.13 4.22
C ARG A 5 -21.99 15.33 5.71
N ILE A 6 -21.06 14.56 6.29
CA ILE A 6 -20.62 14.73 7.67
C ILE A 6 -19.09 14.56 7.72
N TYR A 7 -18.45 15.31 8.57
CA TYR A 7 -17.04 15.19 8.89
C TYR A 7 -16.90 14.72 10.34
N VAL A 8 -16.01 13.78 10.56
CA VAL A 8 -15.78 13.18 11.86
C VAL A 8 -14.30 13.30 12.21
N GLU A 9 -14.00 13.90 13.34
CA GLU A 9 -12.64 14.09 13.84
C GLU A 9 -12.48 13.41 15.18
N LYS A 10 -11.41 12.69 15.40
CA LYS A 10 -11.07 12.14 16.71
C LYS A 10 -10.77 13.27 17.69
N LYS A 11 -11.31 13.17 18.91
CA LYS A 11 -10.94 14.07 20.01
C LYS A 11 -9.42 14.01 20.24
N PRO A 12 -8.78 15.08 20.71
CA PRO A 12 -7.31 15.16 20.79
C PRO A 12 -6.64 13.97 21.49
N GLU A 13 -7.28 13.43 22.53
CA GLU A 13 -6.76 12.29 23.30
C GLU A 13 -6.71 11.00 22.44
N PHE A 14 -7.60 10.88 21.48
CA PHE A 14 -7.77 9.70 20.63
C PHE A 14 -7.22 9.90 19.20
N ALA A 15 -6.69 11.08 18.86
CA ALA A 15 -6.17 11.42 17.54
C ALA A 15 -4.78 10.78 17.28
N VAL A 16 -4.68 9.45 17.40
CA VAL A 16 -3.41 8.71 17.26
C VAL A 16 -2.88 8.79 15.84
N GLU A 17 -3.76 8.63 14.83
CA GLU A 17 -3.41 8.71 13.42
C GLU A 17 -2.82 10.09 13.06
N ALA A 18 -3.48 11.16 13.46
CA ALA A 18 -3.01 12.51 13.18
C ALA A 18 -1.63 12.78 13.81
N ARG A 19 -1.39 12.30 15.04
CA ARG A 19 -0.07 12.41 15.69
C ARG A 19 1.00 11.58 14.99
N SER A 20 0.65 10.38 14.50
CA SER A 20 1.59 9.54 13.74
C SER A 20 1.98 10.22 12.44
N VAL A 21 1.00 10.69 11.68
CA VAL A 21 1.25 11.43 10.42
C VAL A 21 2.09 12.68 10.68
N LEU A 22 1.81 13.44 11.73
CA LEU A 22 2.61 14.62 12.12
C LEU A 22 4.07 14.22 12.38
N SER A 23 4.28 13.16 13.15
CA SER A 23 5.63 12.64 13.43
C SER A 23 6.38 12.26 12.16
N ASP A 24 5.72 11.56 11.23
CA ASP A 24 6.33 11.15 9.97
C ASP A 24 6.67 12.37 9.09
N VAL A 25 5.78 13.34 9.02
CA VAL A 25 5.99 14.59 8.27
C VAL A 25 7.18 15.37 8.82
N GLN A 26 7.31 15.45 10.13
CA GLN A 26 8.42 16.14 10.78
C GLN A 26 9.74 15.39 10.66
N THR A 27 9.75 14.07 10.79
CA THR A 27 10.98 13.25 10.86
C THR A 27 11.45 12.78 9.48
N ALA A 28 10.55 12.20 8.67
CA ALA A 28 10.89 11.66 7.37
C ALA A 28 10.94 12.75 6.27
N LEU A 29 9.95 13.64 6.23
CA LEU A 29 9.90 14.70 5.25
C LEU A 29 10.66 15.97 5.70
N ARG A 30 10.92 16.11 7.00
CA ARG A 30 11.57 17.28 7.60
C ARG A 30 10.88 18.61 7.23
N LEU A 31 9.55 18.60 7.24
CA LEU A 31 8.73 19.77 6.96
C LEU A 31 8.41 20.52 8.25
N ASN A 32 8.30 21.85 8.13
CA ASN A 32 7.95 22.72 9.26
C ASN A 32 6.43 22.74 9.47
N VAL A 33 5.92 21.66 10.03
CA VAL A 33 4.51 21.47 10.38
C VAL A 33 4.40 21.36 11.90
N SER A 34 3.51 22.13 12.49
CA SER A 34 3.27 22.15 13.94
C SER A 34 2.09 21.29 14.38
N ASP A 35 1.09 21.12 13.50
CA ASP A 35 -0.09 20.32 13.78
C ASP A 35 -0.72 19.75 12.51
N ILE A 36 -1.35 18.59 12.64
CA ILE A 36 -2.18 17.95 11.60
C ILE A 36 -3.47 17.49 12.25
N ARG A 37 -4.60 17.90 11.67
CA ARG A 37 -5.93 17.40 11.98
C ARG A 37 -6.43 16.55 10.83
N ILE A 38 -7.09 15.44 11.13
CA ILE A 38 -7.67 14.54 10.15
C ILE A 38 -9.16 14.45 10.38
N PHE A 39 -9.93 14.79 9.33
CA PHE A 39 -11.38 14.66 9.33
C PHE A 39 -11.76 13.54 8.36
N HIS A 40 -12.40 12.51 8.85
CA HIS A 40 -13.02 11.51 8.02
C HIS A 40 -14.34 12.06 7.45
N ARG A 41 -14.38 12.27 6.16
CA ARG A 41 -15.56 12.74 5.44
C ARG A 41 -16.39 11.54 4.99
N TYR A 42 -17.68 11.63 5.25
CA TYR A 42 -18.68 10.67 4.75
C TYR A 42 -19.69 11.44 3.90
N ASP A 43 -19.83 11.06 2.65
CA ASP A 43 -20.88 11.48 1.75
C ASP A 43 -21.87 10.32 1.63
N ALA A 44 -23.16 10.56 1.90
CA ALA A 44 -24.19 9.53 1.89
C ALA A 44 -25.36 9.93 0.99
N ASP A 45 -25.81 9.01 0.15
CA ASP A 45 -26.91 9.17 -0.79
C ASP A 45 -27.96 8.07 -0.59
N HIS A 46 -29.13 8.22 -1.19
CA HIS A 46 -30.27 7.31 -1.06
C HIS A 46 -30.77 7.15 0.39
N LEU A 47 -30.67 8.22 1.17
CA LEU A 47 -31.16 8.32 2.55
C LEU A 47 -32.15 9.47 2.71
N THR A 48 -33.04 9.37 3.70
CA THR A 48 -33.79 10.53 4.20
C THR A 48 -32.95 11.31 5.19
N ALA A 49 -33.26 12.59 5.43
CA ALA A 49 -32.57 13.39 6.43
C ALA A 49 -32.65 12.76 7.84
N GLU A 50 -33.81 12.25 8.23
CA GLU A 50 -34.00 11.57 9.49
C GLU A 50 -33.14 10.31 9.62
N ALA A 51 -33.01 9.52 8.56
CA ALA A 51 -32.17 8.33 8.50
C ALA A 51 -30.68 8.69 8.66
N PHE A 52 -30.25 9.75 7.97
CA PHE A 52 -28.90 10.27 8.07
C PHE A 52 -28.57 10.76 9.48
N GLU A 53 -29.46 11.58 10.08
CA GLU A 53 -29.28 12.08 11.46
C GLU A 53 -29.16 10.94 12.48
N ARG A 54 -29.94 9.87 12.30
CA ARG A 54 -29.81 8.66 13.14
C ARG A 54 -28.49 7.91 12.94
N ALA A 55 -27.97 7.89 11.73
CA ALA A 55 -26.73 7.22 11.40
C ALA A 55 -25.49 7.98 11.94
N VAL A 56 -25.55 9.30 12.07
CA VAL A 56 -24.41 10.10 12.54
C VAL A 56 -23.82 9.58 13.86
N PRO A 57 -24.56 9.45 14.97
CA PRO A 57 -24.01 9.02 16.25
C PRO A 57 -23.85 7.49 16.38
N THR A 58 -24.32 6.71 15.41
CA THR A 58 -24.38 5.23 15.55
C THR A 58 -23.56 4.49 14.50
N VAL A 59 -23.29 5.11 13.36
CA VAL A 59 -22.56 4.49 12.25
C VAL A 59 -21.34 5.33 11.86
N PHE A 60 -21.52 6.64 11.62
CA PHE A 60 -20.43 7.49 11.14
C PHE A 60 -19.48 7.93 12.26
N SER A 61 -19.93 7.98 13.50
CA SER A 61 -19.12 8.45 14.64
C SER A 61 -19.39 7.66 15.91
N GLU A 62 -18.44 7.76 16.82
CA GLU A 62 -18.56 7.29 18.21
C GLU A 62 -18.51 8.52 19.14
N PRO A 63 -19.65 9.02 19.68
CA PRO A 63 -19.71 10.28 20.42
C PRO A 63 -18.78 10.36 21.62
N ALA A 64 -18.35 9.23 22.17
CA ALA A 64 -17.41 9.17 23.27
C ALA A 64 -16.01 9.70 22.87
N VAL A 65 -15.57 9.41 21.63
CA VAL A 65 -14.21 9.67 21.14
C VAL A 65 -14.14 10.59 19.93
N ASP A 66 -15.30 10.95 19.35
CA ASP A 66 -15.38 11.75 18.11
C ASP A 66 -16.08 13.09 18.33
N HIS A 67 -15.70 14.06 17.51
CA HIS A 67 -16.46 15.25 17.18
C HIS A 67 -17.04 15.12 15.77
N THR A 68 -18.24 15.64 15.55
CA THR A 68 -18.90 15.66 14.25
C THR A 68 -19.17 17.07 13.79
N TYR A 69 -19.03 17.32 12.48
CA TYR A 69 -19.22 18.64 11.88
C TYR A 69 -20.00 18.48 10.56
N THR A 70 -21.05 19.29 10.40
CA THR A 70 -21.77 19.37 9.10
C THR A 70 -20.99 20.17 8.06
N GLU A 71 -20.12 21.06 8.52
CA GLU A 71 -19.21 21.85 7.71
C GLU A 71 -17.83 21.84 8.36
N LEU A 72 -16.78 21.84 7.55
CA LEU A 72 -15.42 21.95 8.07
C LEU A 72 -15.22 23.29 8.78
N PRO A 73 -14.51 23.30 9.92
CA PRO A 73 -14.10 24.54 10.54
C PRO A 73 -13.35 25.43 9.55
N ALA A 74 -13.57 26.73 9.62
CA ALA A 74 -12.84 27.70 8.80
C ALA A 74 -11.33 27.55 9.04
N LEU A 75 -10.55 27.60 7.98
CA LEU A 75 -9.09 27.57 8.08
C LEU A 75 -8.57 28.83 8.78
N GLU A 76 -7.68 28.64 9.71
CA GLU A 76 -6.95 29.71 10.37
C GLU A 76 -5.72 30.14 9.56
N GLU A 77 -5.10 31.26 9.94
CA GLU A 77 -3.86 31.72 9.34
C GLU A 77 -2.75 30.66 9.50
N GLY A 78 -2.05 30.34 8.42
CA GLY A 78 -1.02 29.30 8.41
C GLY A 78 -1.54 27.88 8.25
N GLN A 79 -2.86 27.71 8.08
CA GLN A 79 -3.45 26.40 7.77
C GLN A 79 -3.67 26.22 6.28
N ARG A 80 -3.40 25.01 5.82
CA ARG A 80 -3.69 24.54 4.46
C ARG A 80 -4.42 23.21 4.55
N MET A 81 -5.27 22.91 3.57
CA MET A 81 -5.98 21.64 3.54
C MET A 81 -5.93 20.99 2.17
N PHE A 82 -6.07 19.68 2.17
CA PHE A 82 -6.39 18.85 1.01
C PHE A 82 -7.18 17.62 1.50
N ALA A 83 -7.81 16.94 0.56
CA ALA A 83 -8.54 15.72 0.87
C ALA A 83 -8.11 14.59 -0.06
N THR A 84 -8.21 13.34 0.41
CA THR A 84 -7.93 12.15 -0.39
C THR A 84 -9.14 11.24 -0.41
N GLU A 85 -9.41 10.62 -1.56
CA GLU A 85 -10.45 9.61 -1.73
C GLU A 85 -9.92 8.41 -2.50
N TYR A 86 -10.60 7.28 -2.43
CA TYR A 86 -10.25 6.12 -3.24
C TYR A 86 -10.46 6.39 -4.73
N LEU A 87 -9.62 5.80 -5.56
CA LEU A 87 -9.81 5.81 -7.01
C LEU A 87 -11.09 5.08 -7.39
N PRO A 88 -11.75 5.48 -8.48
CA PRO A 88 -12.88 4.72 -9.02
C PRO A 88 -12.49 3.26 -9.28
N GLY A 89 -13.29 2.34 -8.77
CA GLY A 89 -13.02 0.90 -8.86
C GLY A 89 -12.20 0.31 -7.71
N GLN A 90 -11.62 1.13 -6.85
CA GLN A 90 -11.04 0.67 -5.61
C GLN A 90 -12.13 0.41 -4.56
N PHE A 91 -11.92 -0.60 -3.73
CA PHE A 91 -12.85 -0.95 -2.66
C PHE A 91 -12.66 0.00 -1.46
N ASP A 92 -13.72 0.70 -1.11
CA ASP A 92 -13.79 1.55 0.07
C ASP A 92 -14.43 0.77 1.23
N GLN A 93 -13.60 0.09 2.03
CA GLN A 93 -14.04 -0.74 3.13
C GLN A 93 -14.84 0.04 4.19
N ARG A 94 -14.47 1.30 4.46
CA ARG A 94 -15.17 2.15 5.42
C ARG A 94 -16.55 2.50 4.91
N ALA A 95 -16.68 2.85 3.63
CA ALA A 95 -17.95 3.12 2.99
C ALA A 95 -18.87 1.90 3.00
N ASP A 96 -18.34 0.74 2.58
CA ASP A 96 -19.07 -0.52 2.55
C ASP A 96 -19.60 -0.91 3.93
N SER A 97 -18.75 -0.81 4.96
CA SER A 97 -19.16 -1.07 6.35
C SER A 97 -20.27 -0.12 6.82
N CYS A 98 -20.17 1.16 6.47
CA CYS A 98 -21.23 2.14 6.79
C CYS A 98 -22.54 1.80 6.09
N GLU A 99 -22.51 1.45 4.80
CA GLU A 99 -23.70 1.05 4.05
C GLU A 99 -24.39 -0.16 4.68
N GLN A 100 -23.62 -1.18 5.08
CA GLN A 100 -24.15 -2.37 5.76
C GLN A 100 -24.75 -2.03 7.12
N CYS A 101 -24.05 -1.25 7.93
CA CYS A 101 -24.54 -0.83 9.25
C CYS A 101 -25.85 0.00 9.14
N ILE A 102 -25.91 0.91 8.18
CA ILE A 102 -27.12 1.70 7.91
C ILE A 102 -28.29 0.81 7.46
N GLN A 103 -28.01 -0.16 6.58
CA GLN A 103 -29.02 -1.13 6.13
C GLN A 103 -29.59 -1.94 7.31
N ILE A 104 -28.74 -2.38 8.23
CA ILE A 104 -29.17 -3.08 9.45
C ILE A 104 -29.97 -2.15 10.36
N LEU A 105 -29.51 -0.92 10.55
CA LEU A 105 -30.15 0.08 11.43
C LEU A 105 -31.56 0.46 10.97
N LEU A 106 -31.73 0.57 9.65
CA LEU A 106 -32.99 1.03 9.03
C LEU A 106 -33.89 -0.10 8.56
N GLN A 107 -33.36 -1.32 8.45
CA GLN A 107 -34.05 -2.51 7.89
C GLN A 107 -34.64 -2.22 6.49
N GLY A 108 -33.90 -1.46 5.68
CA GLY A 108 -34.29 -0.96 4.38
C GLY A 108 -33.36 -1.36 3.25
N GLU A 109 -33.47 -0.65 2.14
CA GLU A 109 -32.54 -0.79 1.02
C GLU A 109 -31.16 -0.25 1.39
N ARG A 110 -30.14 -0.76 0.70
CA ARG A 110 -28.76 -0.33 0.91
C ARG A 110 -28.58 1.08 0.34
N CYS A 111 -28.09 1.99 1.17
CA CYS A 111 -27.71 3.34 0.75
C CYS A 111 -26.36 3.31 0.00
N ARG A 112 -25.94 4.48 -0.48
CA ARG A 112 -24.60 4.70 -1.04
C ARG A 112 -23.80 5.58 -0.09
N VAL A 113 -22.58 5.16 0.20
CA VAL A 113 -21.62 5.95 0.98
C VAL A 113 -20.32 6.06 0.19
N ARG A 114 -19.65 7.19 0.30
CA ARG A 114 -18.28 7.41 -0.16
C ARG A 114 -17.50 8.09 0.93
N THR A 115 -16.24 7.68 1.13
CA THR A 115 -15.40 8.30 2.16
C THR A 115 -14.25 9.09 1.54
N ALA A 116 -13.77 10.07 2.32
CA ALA A 116 -12.52 10.77 2.04
C ALA A 116 -11.88 11.16 3.39
N ASP A 117 -10.56 11.30 3.38
CA ASP A 117 -9.82 11.80 4.52
C ASP A 117 -9.37 13.23 4.21
N VAL A 118 -9.76 14.20 5.04
CA VAL A 118 -9.41 15.61 4.91
C VAL A 118 -8.32 15.94 5.90
N TYR A 119 -7.19 16.38 5.40
CA TYR A 119 -6.03 16.81 6.18
C TYR A 119 -5.99 18.31 6.28
N VAL A 120 -6.06 18.83 7.50
CA VAL A 120 -5.79 20.24 7.81
C VAL A 120 -4.43 20.34 8.45
N VAL A 121 -3.52 21.00 7.77
CA VAL A 121 -2.09 21.08 8.11
C VAL A 121 -1.76 22.50 8.58
N THR A 122 -1.25 22.64 9.78
CA THR A 122 -0.79 23.93 10.35
C THR A 122 0.74 23.99 10.26
N GLY A 123 1.27 25.02 9.58
CA GLY A 123 2.71 25.16 9.44
C GLY A 123 3.11 26.21 8.41
N SER A 124 4.41 26.46 8.34
CA SER A 124 4.98 27.36 7.34
C SER A 124 5.55 26.55 6.19
N LEU A 125 4.71 26.28 5.19
CA LEU A 125 5.03 25.47 4.02
C LEU A 125 4.97 26.30 2.74
N THR A 126 6.00 26.18 1.91
CA THR A 126 5.94 26.61 0.52
C THR A 126 5.00 25.70 -0.29
N ASP A 127 4.60 26.14 -1.48
CA ASP A 127 3.74 25.31 -2.35
C ASP A 127 4.43 23.99 -2.73
N ALA A 128 5.72 24.03 -3.02
CA ALA A 128 6.50 22.83 -3.33
C ALA A 128 6.59 21.83 -2.16
N GLU A 129 6.71 22.33 -0.93
CA GLU A 129 6.69 21.48 0.28
C GLU A 129 5.31 20.89 0.53
N PHE A 130 4.26 21.67 0.31
CA PHE A 130 2.90 21.17 0.43
C PHE A 130 2.56 20.11 -0.63
N ASP A 131 3.03 20.29 -1.87
CA ASP A 131 2.89 19.28 -2.93
C ASP A 131 3.69 18.01 -2.61
N ARG A 132 4.86 18.15 -1.98
CA ARG A 132 5.63 17.00 -1.50
C ARG A 132 4.91 16.26 -0.38
N LEU A 133 4.24 16.98 0.52
CA LEU A 133 3.40 16.40 1.57
C LEU A 133 2.22 15.63 0.96
N LYS A 134 1.50 16.21 0.00
CA LYS A 134 0.42 15.53 -0.71
C LYS A 134 0.90 14.23 -1.38
N LYS A 135 2.03 14.28 -2.09
CA LYS A 135 2.62 13.09 -2.74
C LYS A 135 3.01 12.00 -1.76
N TYR A 136 3.34 12.36 -0.53
CA TYR A 136 3.65 11.39 0.52
C TYR A 136 2.38 10.72 1.07
N LEU A 137 1.31 11.50 1.28
CA LEU A 137 0.07 11.00 1.89
C LEU A 137 -0.93 10.41 0.88
N ILE A 138 -0.81 10.73 -0.41
CA ILE A 138 -1.68 10.19 -1.45
C ILE A 138 -0.94 9.06 -2.17
N ASN A 139 -1.33 7.83 -1.89
CA ASN A 139 -0.86 6.68 -2.67
C ASN A 139 -1.57 6.66 -4.04
N PRO A 140 -0.87 6.96 -5.16
CA PRO A 140 -1.51 7.10 -6.46
C PRO A 140 -2.04 5.77 -7.03
N VAL A 141 -1.70 4.63 -6.41
CA VAL A 141 -2.19 3.30 -6.82
C VAL A 141 -3.63 3.07 -6.37
N GLU A 142 -4.02 3.66 -5.24
CA GLU A 142 -5.34 3.44 -4.65
C GLU A 142 -6.15 4.71 -4.41
N ARG A 143 -5.48 5.87 -4.32
CA ARG A 143 -6.11 7.14 -3.92
C ARG A 143 -5.75 8.28 -4.86
N ARG A 144 -6.59 9.30 -4.83
CA ARG A 144 -6.40 10.59 -5.51
C ARG A 144 -6.79 11.74 -4.61
N GLU A 145 -6.45 12.96 -5.01
CA GLU A 145 -6.97 14.16 -4.36
C GLU A 145 -8.49 14.26 -4.59
N ALA A 146 -9.23 14.45 -3.52
CA ALA A 146 -10.69 14.54 -3.53
C ALA A 146 -11.17 15.97 -3.75
N SER A 147 -12.26 16.14 -4.50
CA SER A 147 -12.93 17.44 -4.61
C SER A 147 -13.53 17.85 -3.25
N PRO A 148 -13.42 19.13 -2.85
CA PRO A 148 -14.14 19.64 -1.69
C PRO A 148 -15.64 19.79 -1.92
N GLU A 149 -16.08 19.84 -3.18
CA GLU A 149 -17.47 20.06 -3.53
C GLU A 149 -18.36 18.88 -3.15
N LEU A 150 -19.61 19.17 -2.76
CA LEU A 150 -20.61 18.14 -2.51
C LEU A 150 -21.16 17.67 -3.87
N PRO A 151 -21.07 16.38 -4.21
CA PRO A 151 -21.62 15.87 -5.46
C PRO A 151 -23.16 15.87 -5.43
N GLU A 152 -23.77 15.97 -6.58
CA GLU A 152 -25.25 15.90 -6.70
C GLU A 152 -25.78 14.48 -6.43
N THR A 153 -24.98 13.46 -6.75
CA THR A 153 -25.28 12.05 -6.50
C THR A 153 -23.97 11.25 -6.31
N LEU A 154 -24.07 10.14 -5.61
CA LEU A 154 -22.99 9.16 -5.48
C LEU A 154 -23.11 8.02 -6.49
N ASP A 155 -24.17 8.01 -7.31
CA ASP A 155 -24.31 7.03 -8.37
C ASP A 155 -23.21 7.23 -9.41
N THR A 156 -22.48 6.18 -9.68
CA THR A 156 -21.43 6.18 -10.69
C THR A 156 -21.90 5.42 -11.92
N ASN A 157 -22.07 6.15 -13.01
CA ASN A 157 -22.31 5.54 -14.31
C ASN A 157 -20.96 5.08 -14.89
N TYR A 158 -20.60 3.83 -14.65
CA TYR A 158 -19.45 3.23 -15.32
C TYR A 158 -19.84 2.75 -16.71
N THR A 159 -19.09 3.17 -17.71
CA THR A 159 -19.13 2.49 -19.00
C THR A 159 -18.43 1.14 -18.80
N ILE A 160 -19.22 0.08 -18.75
CA ILE A 160 -18.66 -1.29 -18.65
C ILE A 160 -18.08 -1.64 -20.02
N PRO A 161 -16.77 -1.86 -20.14
CA PRO A 161 -16.19 -2.29 -21.40
C PRO A 161 -16.77 -3.65 -21.78
N THR A 162 -17.29 -3.77 -22.97
CA THR A 162 -17.87 -5.02 -23.52
C THR A 162 -16.88 -5.81 -24.34
N THR A 163 -15.72 -5.22 -24.66
CA THR A 163 -14.66 -5.84 -25.48
C THR A 163 -13.32 -5.55 -24.84
N VAL A 164 -12.38 -6.47 -25.06
CA VAL A 164 -10.97 -6.30 -24.67
C VAL A 164 -10.21 -5.72 -25.85
N GLU A 165 -9.44 -4.67 -25.63
CA GLU A 165 -8.60 -4.04 -26.63
C GLU A 165 -7.51 -4.98 -27.11
N THR A 166 -7.37 -5.13 -28.44
CA THR A 166 -6.22 -5.78 -29.08
C THR A 166 -5.17 -4.72 -29.39
N LEU A 167 -3.94 -4.96 -28.98
CA LEU A 167 -2.80 -4.04 -29.16
C LEU A 167 -2.27 -4.11 -30.59
N THR A 168 -3.06 -3.58 -31.53
CA THR A 168 -2.79 -3.68 -32.98
C THR A 168 -1.41 -3.13 -33.33
N GLY A 169 -0.59 -3.96 -34.00
CA GLY A 169 0.77 -3.62 -34.41
C GLY A 169 1.85 -3.95 -33.38
N PHE A 170 1.50 -4.49 -32.21
CA PHE A 170 2.44 -4.83 -31.14
C PHE A 170 3.59 -5.72 -31.61
N ILE A 171 3.29 -6.76 -32.41
CA ILE A 171 4.31 -7.69 -32.92
C ILE A 171 5.32 -7.06 -33.87
N GLY A 172 5.04 -5.85 -34.39
CA GLY A 172 5.89 -5.09 -35.29
C GLY A 172 6.59 -3.88 -34.66
N LEU A 173 6.41 -3.61 -33.38
CA LEU A 173 7.01 -2.45 -32.71
C LEU A 173 8.53 -2.54 -32.71
N SER A 174 9.17 -1.41 -32.97
CA SER A 174 10.62 -1.25 -32.82
C SER A 174 11.03 -1.22 -31.34
N GLU A 175 12.32 -1.32 -31.07
CA GLU A 175 12.86 -1.27 -29.70
C GLU A 175 12.48 0.02 -28.96
N ASP A 176 12.55 1.17 -29.63
CA ASP A 176 12.21 2.46 -29.01
C ASP A 176 10.71 2.60 -28.76
N GLU A 177 9.87 2.03 -29.62
CA GLU A 177 8.42 1.98 -29.39
C GLU A 177 8.07 1.03 -28.25
N LEU A 178 8.79 -0.09 -28.08
CA LEU A 178 8.62 -0.98 -26.93
C LEU A 178 9.03 -0.31 -25.61
N LYS A 179 10.13 0.45 -25.59
CA LYS A 179 10.51 1.24 -24.41
C LYS A 179 9.41 2.24 -24.02
N LYS A 180 8.85 2.92 -25.03
CA LYS A 180 7.74 3.84 -24.82
C LYS A 180 6.48 3.09 -24.33
N PHE A 181 6.18 1.94 -24.92
CA PHE A 181 5.06 1.09 -24.53
C PHE A 181 5.16 0.68 -23.05
N ILE A 182 6.34 0.22 -22.59
CA ILE A 182 6.59 -0.10 -21.18
C ILE A 182 6.27 1.10 -20.28
N ALA A 183 6.76 2.29 -20.64
CA ALA A 183 6.55 3.50 -19.86
C ALA A 183 5.08 3.95 -19.86
N ASP A 184 4.42 3.97 -21.02
CA ASP A 184 3.03 4.42 -21.19
C ASP A 184 2.05 3.52 -20.41
N TYR A 185 2.29 2.20 -20.39
CA TYR A 185 1.47 1.23 -19.70
C TYR A 185 1.91 0.95 -18.25
N GLY A 186 3.06 1.51 -17.82
CA GLY A 186 3.63 1.32 -16.49
C GLY A 186 3.92 -0.14 -16.18
N LEU A 187 4.52 -0.86 -17.13
CA LEU A 187 4.79 -2.29 -16.97
C LEU A 187 5.98 -2.54 -16.05
N ALA A 188 5.95 -3.66 -15.35
CA ALA A 188 7.06 -4.15 -14.53
C ALA A 188 8.12 -4.89 -15.36
N MET A 189 7.75 -5.39 -16.53
CA MET A 189 8.67 -6.02 -17.49
C MET A 189 9.73 -5.02 -17.96
N ASP A 190 10.97 -5.50 -18.15
CA ASP A 190 12.01 -4.74 -18.81
C ASP A 190 11.94 -4.90 -20.34
N LEU A 191 12.88 -4.26 -21.04
CA LEU A 191 12.91 -4.32 -22.50
C LEU A 191 13.14 -5.75 -23.03
N GLY A 192 13.99 -6.54 -22.38
CA GLY A 192 14.26 -7.91 -22.79
C GLY A 192 13.03 -8.80 -22.61
N ASP A 193 12.30 -8.61 -21.52
CA ASP A 193 11.07 -9.34 -21.20
C ASP A 193 9.99 -9.07 -22.24
N ILE A 194 9.74 -7.79 -22.56
CA ILE A 194 8.71 -7.42 -23.55
C ILE A 194 9.09 -7.85 -24.97
N GLN A 195 10.38 -7.83 -25.32
CA GLN A 195 10.87 -8.35 -26.60
C GLN A 195 10.64 -9.86 -26.71
N PHE A 196 10.85 -10.60 -25.61
CA PHE A 196 10.54 -12.02 -25.56
C PHE A 196 9.05 -12.28 -25.77
N CYS A 197 8.18 -11.52 -25.10
CA CYS A 197 6.74 -11.60 -25.32
C CYS A 197 6.35 -11.25 -26.77
N GLN A 198 6.91 -10.17 -27.32
CA GLN A 198 6.68 -9.80 -28.72
C GLN A 198 7.05 -10.92 -29.68
N GLN A 199 8.21 -11.55 -29.46
CA GLN A 199 8.67 -12.67 -30.27
C GLN A 199 7.70 -13.86 -30.19
N TYR A 200 7.23 -14.19 -28.98
CA TYR A 200 6.26 -15.27 -28.79
C TYR A 200 4.97 -15.02 -29.57
N PHE A 201 4.37 -13.84 -29.43
CA PHE A 201 3.13 -13.50 -30.15
C PHE A 201 3.31 -13.47 -31.65
N ARG A 202 4.48 -13.01 -32.15
CA ARG A 202 4.82 -13.00 -33.58
C ARG A 202 5.07 -14.40 -34.13
N ASP A 203 5.89 -15.20 -33.44
CA ASP A 203 6.46 -16.44 -34.02
C ASP A 203 5.64 -17.68 -33.66
N THR A 204 4.85 -17.63 -32.55
CA THR A 204 4.05 -18.77 -32.08
C THR A 204 2.56 -18.53 -32.26
N GLU A 205 2.07 -17.40 -31.76
CA GLU A 205 0.64 -17.07 -31.80
C GLU A 205 0.20 -16.47 -33.15
N HIS A 206 1.12 -15.87 -33.89
CA HIS A 206 0.89 -15.19 -35.18
C HIS A 206 -0.20 -14.12 -35.12
N ARG A 207 -0.32 -13.43 -34.03
CA ARG A 207 -1.31 -12.37 -33.78
C ARG A 207 -0.80 -11.33 -32.79
N ASP A 208 -1.44 -10.18 -32.77
CA ASP A 208 -1.23 -9.21 -31.70
C ASP A 208 -1.89 -9.68 -30.40
N PRO A 209 -1.31 -9.41 -29.23
CA PRO A 209 -1.93 -9.69 -27.95
C PRO A 209 -3.07 -8.70 -27.63
N THR A 210 -3.92 -9.09 -26.72
CA THR A 210 -4.83 -8.18 -26.04
C THR A 210 -4.12 -7.46 -24.88
N ILE A 211 -4.65 -6.32 -24.45
CA ILE A 211 -4.13 -5.62 -23.29
C ILE A 211 -4.21 -6.50 -22.02
N THR A 212 -5.24 -7.33 -21.89
CA THR A 212 -5.39 -8.25 -20.77
C THR A 212 -4.29 -9.30 -20.73
N GLU A 213 -3.91 -9.86 -21.89
CA GLU A 213 -2.81 -10.84 -21.98
C GLU A 213 -1.49 -10.21 -21.54
N VAL A 214 -1.17 -9.03 -22.05
CA VAL A 214 0.06 -8.32 -21.66
C VAL A 214 0.06 -7.98 -20.17
N ARG A 215 -1.05 -7.48 -19.62
CA ARG A 215 -1.19 -7.18 -18.20
C ARG A 215 -1.07 -8.42 -17.32
N MET A 216 -1.64 -9.55 -17.73
CA MET A 216 -1.51 -10.80 -16.99
C MET A 216 -0.06 -11.30 -16.98
N ILE A 217 0.61 -11.28 -18.13
CA ILE A 217 2.02 -11.66 -18.24
C ILE A 217 2.86 -10.73 -17.35
N ASP A 218 2.66 -9.43 -17.45
CA ASP A 218 3.35 -8.43 -16.65
C ASP A 218 3.17 -8.67 -15.14
N THR A 219 1.96 -9.06 -14.71
CA THR A 219 1.69 -9.40 -13.32
C THR A 219 2.55 -10.57 -12.84
N TYR A 220 2.72 -11.60 -13.66
CA TYR A 220 3.63 -12.70 -13.34
C TYR A 220 5.10 -12.27 -13.31
N TRP A 221 5.51 -11.35 -14.20
CA TRP A 221 6.85 -10.76 -14.17
C TRP A 221 7.08 -9.85 -12.98
N SER A 222 6.03 -9.12 -12.57
CA SER A 222 6.05 -8.26 -11.39
C SER A 222 5.83 -9.02 -10.10
N ASP A 223 5.78 -10.35 -10.16
CA ASP A 223 5.50 -11.21 -9.02
C ASP A 223 6.25 -10.76 -7.78
N HIS A 224 5.49 -10.62 -6.71
CA HIS A 224 5.96 -10.25 -5.39
C HIS A 224 6.98 -11.25 -4.81
N CYS A 225 7.03 -12.46 -5.32
CA CYS A 225 8.02 -13.49 -4.96
C CYS A 225 9.20 -13.52 -5.95
N ARG A 226 9.75 -12.39 -6.35
CA ARG A 226 10.86 -12.26 -7.33
C ARG A 226 12.15 -12.94 -6.90
N HIS A 227 12.14 -14.24 -6.74
CA HIS A 227 13.32 -15.01 -6.38
C HIS A 227 14.48 -14.83 -7.38
N THR A 228 14.18 -14.68 -8.66
CA THR A 228 15.17 -14.41 -9.71
C THR A 228 15.91 -13.09 -9.48
N THR A 229 15.20 -12.02 -9.11
CA THR A 229 15.83 -10.72 -8.79
C THR A 229 16.79 -10.84 -7.64
N PHE A 230 16.42 -11.55 -6.56
CA PHE A 230 17.31 -11.77 -5.42
C PHE A 230 18.50 -12.66 -5.73
N LEU A 231 18.43 -13.48 -6.78
CA LEU A 231 19.53 -14.33 -7.25
C LEU A 231 20.41 -13.66 -8.30
N THR A 232 20.08 -12.44 -8.73
CA THR A 232 20.92 -11.65 -9.63
C THR A 232 22.33 -11.56 -9.09
N GLN A 233 23.32 -11.93 -9.91
CA GLN A 233 24.72 -11.90 -9.53
C GLN A 233 25.27 -10.47 -9.63
N ILE A 234 25.94 -10.04 -8.58
CA ILE A 234 26.62 -8.75 -8.52
C ILE A 234 28.06 -8.99 -8.95
N THR A 235 28.43 -8.49 -10.11
CA THR A 235 29.75 -8.70 -10.72
C THR A 235 30.63 -7.48 -10.67
N ASP A 236 30.04 -6.29 -10.56
CA ASP A 236 30.75 -5.02 -10.48
C ASP A 236 30.12 -4.12 -9.41
N VAL A 237 30.96 -3.43 -8.63
CA VAL A 237 30.52 -2.62 -7.50
C VAL A 237 31.29 -1.31 -7.49
N ASP A 238 30.57 -0.20 -7.64
CA ASP A 238 31.10 1.14 -7.47
C ASP A 238 30.38 1.83 -6.29
N ILE A 239 31.15 2.16 -5.25
CA ILE A 239 30.63 2.78 -4.03
C ILE A 239 31.44 4.06 -3.74
N PRO A 240 30.90 5.23 -4.10
CA PRO A 240 31.60 6.50 -3.89
C PRO A 240 31.55 7.00 -2.44
N THR A 241 30.74 6.38 -1.57
CA THR A 241 30.52 6.84 -0.19
C THR A 241 31.31 5.97 0.79
N ASP A 242 32.24 6.60 1.53
CA ASP A 242 33.20 5.90 2.38
C ASP A 242 32.58 4.95 3.40
N TYR A 243 31.58 5.38 4.18
CA TYR A 243 30.96 4.53 5.19
C TYR A 243 30.20 3.33 4.61
N ILE A 244 29.66 3.48 3.38
CA ILE A 244 29.03 2.36 2.66
C ILE A 244 30.10 1.40 2.17
N LYS A 245 31.23 1.94 1.68
CA LYS A 245 32.37 1.12 1.26
C LYS A 245 32.93 0.31 2.41
N GLU A 246 33.11 0.92 3.59
CA GLU A 246 33.54 0.22 4.80
C GLU A 246 32.62 -0.95 5.17
N THR A 247 31.31 -0.72 5.06
CA THR A 247 30.27 -1.75 5.31
C THR A 247 30.36 -2.88 4.26
N TYR A 248 30.60 -2.54 3.02
CA TYR A 248 30.80 -3.52 1.95
C TYR A 248 32.08 -4.34 2.16
N ASP A 249 33.18 -3.71 2.55
CA ASP A 249 34.45 -4.40 2.87
C ASP A 249 34.28 -5.36 4.08
N ALA A 250 33.48 -4.94 5.08
CA ALA A 250 33.10 -5.80 6.20
C ALA A 250 32.24 -7.00 5.73
N TYR A 251 31.30 -6.79 4.83
CA TYR A 251 30.52 -7.87 4.22
C TYR A 251 31.41 -8.87 3.48
N CYS A 252 32.36 -8.40 2.68
CA CYS A 252 33.31 -9.26 1.99
C CYS A 252 34.14 -10.09 2.96
N THR A 253 34.56 -9.49 4.08
CA THR A 253 35.28 -10.17 5.15
C THR A 253 34.45 -11.29 5.78
N VAL A 254 33.22 -11.01 6.14
CA VAL A 254 32.28 -12.01 6.71
C VAL A 254 32.03 -13.16 5.73
N ARG A 255 31.95 -12.89 4.43
CA ARG A 255 31.85 -13.96 3.42
C ARG A 255 33.02 -14.93 3.48
N GLN A 256 34.24 -14.41 3.62
CA GLN A 256 35.44 -15.25 3.75
C GLN A 256 35.41 -16.08 5.04
N GLU A 257 35.08 -15.45 6.17
CA GLU A 257 34.94 -16.13 7.47
C GLU A 257 33.93 -17.29 7.43
N LEU A 258 32.87 -17.13 6.70
CA LEU A 258 31.81 -18.14 6.53
C LEU A 258 32.10 -19.15 5.41
N GLY A 259 33.26 -19.13 4.79
CA GLY A 259 33.64 -20.03 3.69
C GLY A 259 32.81 -19.83 2.43
N ARG A 260 32.29 -18.62 2.21
CA ARG A 260 31.42 -18.27 1.08
C ARG A 260 32.13 -17.47 -0.02
N GLY A 261 33.46 -17.32 0.07
CA GLY A 261 34.24 -16.51 -0.88
C GLY A 261 34.02 -16.90 -2.35
N GLU A 262 33.93 -18.18 -2.62
CA GLU A 262 33.73 -18.72 -3.98
C GLU A 262 32.26 -18.76 -4.45
N LYS A 263 31.31 -18.45 -3.54
CA LYS A 263 29.90 -18.43 -3.95
C LYS A 263 29.56 -17.11 -4.66
N PRO A 264 28.63 -17.10 -5.61
CA PRO A 264 28.20 -15.86 -6.23
C PRO A 264 27.71 -14.84 -5.21
N MET A 265 28.07 -13.58 -5.40
CA MET A 265 27.53 -12.46 -4.65
C MET A 265 26.18 -12.11 -5.25
N THR A 266 25.13 -12.14 -4.45
CA THR A 266 23.75 -11.85 -4.88
C THR A 266 23.04 -10.96 -3.86
N LEU A 267 21.92 -10.35 -4.24
CA LEU A 267 21.10 -9.58 -3.29
C LEU A 267 20.65 -10.46 -2.11
N MET A 268 20.30 -11.73 -2.36
CA MET A 268 19.96 -12.68 -1.30
C MET A 268 21.13 -12.96 -0.37
N ASP A 269 22.35 -13.04 -0.90
CA ASP A 269 23.54 -13.23 -0.06
C ASP A 269 23.76 -12.00 0.85
N LEU A 270 23.67 -10.80 0.29
CA LEU A 270 23.72 -9.55 1.06
C LEU A 270 22.66 -9.51 2.17
N ALA A 271 21.42 -9.81 1.83
CA ALA A 271 20.30 -9.76 2.79
C ALA A 271 20.43 -10.76 3.94
N THR A 272 21.02 -11.93 3.67
CA THR A 272 21.04 -13.05 4.65
C THR A 272 22.36 -13.24 5.37
N ILE A 273 23.42 -12.52 4.97
CA ILE A 273 24.78 -12.77 5.51
C ILE A 273 24.88 -12.50 7.02
N ALA A 274 24.21 -11.46 7.51
CA ALA A 274 24.23 -11.11 8.93
C ALA A 274 23.60 -12.21 9.80
N ALA A 275 22.47 -12.78 9.38
CA ALA A 275 21.85 -13.91 10.08
C ALA A 275 22.75 -15.14 10.09
N LYS A 276 23.40 -15.44 8.96
CA LYS A 276 24.37 -16.55 8.87
C LYS A 276 25.59 -16.36 9.81
N LYS A 277 26.09 -15.13 9.93
CA LYS A 277 27.18 -14.78 10.84
C LYS A 277 26.75 -14.93 12.30
N LEU A 278 25.59 -14.38 12.67
CA LEU A 278 25.04 -14.51 14.02
C LEU A 278 24.84 -15.98 14.41
N LYS A 279 24.35 -16.81 13.46
CA LYS A 279 24.21 -18.25 13.66
C LYS A 279 25.59 -18.92 13.89
N ALA A 280 26.58 -18.64 13.05
CA ALA A 280 27.93 -19.17 13.20
C ALA A 280 28.59 -18.77 14.52
N ASP A 281 28.29 -17.56 15.01
CA ASP A 281 28.78 -17.06 16.30
C ASP A 281 27.98 -17.60 17.51
N GLY A 282 27.01 -18.50 17.30
CA GLY A 282 26.19 -19.10 18.36
C GLY A 282 25.23 -18.15 19.05
N LYS A 283 24.79 -17.07 18.36
CA LYS A 283 23.88 -16.07 18.90
C LYS A 283 22.39 -16.34 18.56
N LEU A 284 22.12 -17.39 17.78
CA LEU A 284 20.76 -17.81 17.38
C LEU A 284 20.47 -19.24 17.82
N ASN A 285 20.86 -19.61 19.06
CA ASN A 285 20.67 -20.98 19.57
C ASN A 285 19.22 -21.33 19.89
N ASP A 286 18.40 -20.32 20.05
CA ASP A 286 16.96 -20.44 20.27
C ASP A 286 16.15 -20.50 18.96
N LEU A 287 16.79 -20.28 17.82
CA LEU A 287 16.16 -20.45 16.52
C LEU A 287 15.76 -21.92 16.31
N ASP A 288 14.51 -22.15 15.98
CA ASP A 288 14.03 -23.46 15.57
C ASP A 288 14.36 -23.70 14.10
N GLU A 289 15.06 -24.81 13.83
CA GLU A 289 15.42 -25.22 12.47
C GLU A 289 14.49 -26.34 12.05
N SER A 290 13.57 -26.03 11.15
CA SER A 290 12.71 -27.03 10.51
C SER A 290 12.97 -27.09 9.01
N GLU A 291 12.50 -28.14 8.36
CA GLU A 291 12.54 -28.24 6.91
C GLU A 291 11.57 -27.24 6.22
N GLU A 292 10.59 -26.76 6.98
CA GLU A 292 9.69 -25.69 6.53
C GLU A 292 10.28 -24.31 6.85
N ILE A 293 10.67 -23.59 5.81
CA ILE A 293 11.37 -22.30 5.90
C ILE A 293 10.49 -21.07 5.71
N ASN A 294 9.16 -21.26 5.68
CA ASN A 294 8.18 -20.18 5.45
C ASN A 294 7.95 -19.28 6.67
N ALA A 295 8.51 -19.60 7.80
CA ALA A 295 8.41 -18.83 9.04
C ALA A 295 9.72 -18.84 9.80
N CYS A 296 9.92 -17.83 10.65
CA CYS A 296 10.97 -17.80 11.64
C CYS A 296 10.36 -18.18 12.98
N SER A 297 10.81 -19.27 13.59
CA SER A 297 10.33 -19.74 14.89
C SER A 297 11.45 -19.73 15.90
N ILE A 298 11.17 -19.25 17.10
CA ILE A 298 12.10 -19.30 18.22
C ILE A 298 11.54 -20.17 19.34
N LYS A 299 12.42 -20.93 20.00
CA LYS A 299 12.14 -21.75 21.17
C LYS A 299 12.08 -20.88 22.40
N VAL A 300 10.94 -20.83 23.06
CA VAL A 300 10.74 -20.04 24.27
C VAL A 300 10.17 -20.91 25.39
N LYS A 301 10.51 -20.55 26.63
CA LYS A 301 9.88 -21.16 27.82
C LYS A 301 8.80 -20.22 28.35
N ALA A 302 7.55 -20.64 28.27
CA ALA A 302 6.42 -19.92 28.79
C ALA A 302 6.02 -20.44 30.18
N LEU A 303 5.71 -19.53 31.09
CA LEU A 303 5.14 -19.90 32.39
C LEU A 303 3.62 -19.95 32.26
N VAL A 304 3.05 -21.15 32.25
CA VAL A 304 1.62 -21.38 32.12
C VAL A 304 1.10 -22.05 33.40
N ASN A 305 0.17 -21.44 34.11
CA ASN A 305 -0.41 -21.97 35.34
C ASN A 305 0.62 -22.41 36.40
N GLY A 306 1.75 -21.72 36.47
CA GLY A 306 2.83 -22.02 37.45
C GLY A 306 3.82 -23.10 37.00
N HIS A 307 3.72 -23.62 35.79
CA HIS A 307 4.63 -24.58 35.19
C HIS A 307 5.28 -24.02 33.94
N TYR A 308 6.58 -24.33 33.71
CA TYR A 308 7.25 -23.96 32.47
C TYR A 308 6.93 -24.97 31.37
N GLU A 309 6.53 -24.47 30.23
CA GLU A 309 6.27 -25.24 29.00
C GLU A 309 7.20 -24.75 27.91
N ASP A 310 7.61 -25.67 27.04
CA ASP A 310 8.39 -25.34 25.84
C ASP A 310 7.41 -24.99 24.71
N TRP A 311 7.57 -23.76 24.18
CA TRP A 311 6.73 -23.23 23.11
C TRP A 311 7.58 -22.78 21.93
N LEU A 312 6.97 -22.78 20.74
CA LEU A 312 7.51 -22.12 19.55
C LEU A 312 6.77 -20.80 19.34
N LEU A 313 7.51 -19.70 19.37
CA LEU A 313 7.01 -18.40 18.96
C LEU A 313 7.33 -18.21 17.49
N MET A 314 6.30 -18.23 16.65
CA MET A 314 6.42 -18.17 15.20
C MET A 314 6.20 -16.75 14.71
N PHE A 315 7.10 -16.25 13.87
CA PHE A 315 7.00 -15.00 13.14
C PHE A 315 6.83 -15.30 11.65
N LYS A 316 5.71 -14.89 11.09
CA LYS A 316 5.44 -14.98 9.66
C LYS A 316 5.16 -13.59 9.11
N ASN A 317 5.91 -13.19 8.09
CA ASN A 317 5.82 -11.88 7.44
C ASN A 317 5.24 -11.95 6.03
N GLU A 318 4.67 -13.09 5.68
CA GLU A 318 4.06 -13.30 4.38
C GLU A 318 2.56 -13.07 4.49
N THR A 319 2.03 -12.11 3.74
CA THR A 319 0.62 -11.71 3.79
C THR A 319 -0.13 -12.02 2.49
N HIS A 320 0.55 -12.39 1.42
CA HIS A 320 -0.08 -12.83 0.17
C HIS A 320 -0.62 -14.27 0.31
N ASN A 321 -1.50 -14.65 -0.60
CA ASN A 321 -2.22 -15.94 -0.58
C ASN A 321 -3.09 -16.13 0.68
N HIS A 322 -3.50 -15.04 1.32
CA HIS A 322 -4.47 -15.13 2.40
C HIS A 322 -5.82 -15.61 1.85
N PRO A 323 -6.54 -16.51 2.55
CA PRO A 323 -7.88 -16.91 2.12
C PRO A 323 -8.79 -15.71 1.94
N THR A 324 -9.41 -15.59 0.77
CA THR A 324 -10.30 -14.47 0.42
C THR A 324 -11.78 -14.82 0.55
N GLU A 325 -12.10 -15.96 1.14
CA GLU A 325 -13.49 -16.45 1.32
C GLU A 325 -14.30 -15.54 2.23
N ILE A 326 -13.66 -14.91 3.21
CA ILE A 326 -14.31 -14.02 4.18
C ILE A 326 -14.28 -12.58 3.66
N GLU A 327 -13.22 -12.19 2.98
CA GLU A 327 -12.99 -10.83 2.49
C GLU A 327 -12.43 -10.88 1.06
N PRO A 328 -13.29 -11.07 0.06
CA PRO A 328 -12.87 -11.35 -1.32
C PRO A 328 -12.10 -10.21 -1.99
N PHE A 329 -12.12 -9.00 -1.41
CA PHE A 329 -11.42 -7.82 -1.94
C PHE A 329 -10.18 -7.43 -1.13
N GLY A 330 -9.96 -8.04 0.03
CA GLY A 330 -8.87 -7.71 0.95
C GLY A 330 -7.77 -8.77 1.04
N GLY A 331 -7.92 -9.84 0.30
CA GLY A 331 -6.99 -10.96 0.37
C GLY A 331 -5.69 -10.81 -0.42
#